data_897987d60704e3182ce08aa5b004b4dc
#
_entry.id   897987d60704e3182ce08aa5b004b4dc
#
_cell.length_a   1.000
_cell.length_b   1.000
_cell.length_c   1.000
_cell.angle_alpha   90.00
_cell.angle_beta   90.00
_cell.angle_gamma   90.00
#
_symmetry.space_group_name_H-M   'P 1'
#
loop_
_entity.id
_entity.type
_entity.pdbx_description
1 polymer ?
#
loop_
_entity_poly.entity_id
_entity_poly.type
_entity_poly.pdbx_seq_one_letter_code
_entity_poly.pdbx_strand_id
1 'polypeptide(L)'
;MLEEAQADERRAALDLALLRAIRERLEAGFGERPDGDAIALRGRLEAEAAQVVVRGAAAAILAADRYGLKVRAVEDADAAFAALASGGLAVLDVAAARPWWGRLLARPELSVVAALPDDRRAQPQALVISARKSGPTGEDRSFWVTDAAWPDSRIVETLSQAGLAAEPLAARGGLKLFTLAGYVQADDGRLIDAPGALSGVIGAAPVF
;
A
#
# COMPACT_ATOMS: atom_id res chain seq x y z
N MET A 1 29.63 -21.06 -11.61
CA MET A 1 29.93 -19.68 -11.10
C MET A 1 29.89 -18.62 -12.20
N LEU A 2 30.78 -18.66 -13.25
CA LEU A 2 30.73 -17.64 -14.34
C LEU A 2 29.47 -17.75 -15.21
N GLU A 3 29.00 -18.95 -15.52
CA GLU A 3 27.76 -19.18 -16.28
C GLU A 3 26.50 -18.78 -15.50
N GLU A 4 26.46 -19.02 -14.19
CA GLU A 4 25.37 -18.59 -13.32
C GLU A 4 25.31 -17.07 -13.22
N ALA A 5 26.44 -16.38 -13.07
CA ALA A 5 26.49 -14.92 -13.05
C ALA A 5 26.01 -14.31 -14.39
N GLN A 6 26.38 -14.92 -15.54
CA GLN A 6 25.89 -14.49 -16.84
C GLN A 6 24.40 -14.79 -17.06
N ALA A 7 23.88 -15.86 -16.49
CA ALA A 7 22.45 -16.18 -16.54
C ALA A 7 21.64 -15.18 -15.71
N ASP A 8 22.14 -14.84 -14.52
CA ASP A 8 21.49 -13.83 -13.65
C ASP A 8 21.52 -12.42 -14.26
N GLU A 9 22.61 -12.04 -14.92
CA GLU A 9 22.72 -10.75 -15.62
C GLU A 9 21.77 -10.68 -16.83
N ARG A 10 21.63 -11.76 -17.60
CA ARG A 10 20.66 -11.84 -18.71
C ARG A 10 19.23 -11.80 -18.20
N ARG A 11 18.94 -12.47 -17.10
CA ARG A 11 17.63 -12.47 -16.47
C ARG A 11 17.26 -11.08 -15.97
N ALA A 12 18.16 -10.40 -15.26
CA ALA A 12 17.98 -9.03 -14.79
C ALA A 12 17.75 -8.03 -15.96
N ALA A 13 18.45 -8.22 -17.08
CA ALA A 13 18.26 -7.38 -18.27
C ALA A 13 16.90 -7.62 -18.95
N LEU A 14 16.43 -8.87 -19.02
CA LEU A 14 15.11 -9.24 -19.53
C LEU A 14 14.00 -8.68 -18.65
N ASP A 15 14.15 -8.77 -17.33
CA ASP A 15 13.19 -8.27 -16.35
C ASP A 15 13.08 -6.75 -16.42
N LEU A 16 14.21 -6.05 -16.59
CA LEU A 16 14.22 -4.59 -16.78
C LEU A 16 13.56 -4.17 -18.10
N ALA A 17 13.81 -4.91 -19.19
CA ALA A 17 13.17 -4.66 -20.48
C ALA A 17 11.66 -4.88 -20.43
N LEU A 18 11.23 -5.93 -19.73
CA LEU A 18 9.81 -6.24 -19.51
C LEU A 18 9.13 -5.18 -18.65
N LEU A 19 9.77 -4.73 -17.56
CA LEU A 19 9.28 -3.61 -16.74
C LEU A 19 9.10 -2.33 -17.55
N ARG A 20 10.05 -2.02 -18.43
CA ARG A 20 9.95 -0.85 -19.33
C ARG A 20 8.78 -1.00 -20.30
N ALA A 21 8.62 -2.16 -20.92
CA ALA A 21 7.52 -2.45 -21.83
C ALA A 21 6.16 -2.39 -21.14
N ILE A 22 6.04 -2.89 -19.90
CA ILE A 22 4.83 -2.77 -19.08
C ILE A 22 4.56 -1.31 -18.73
N ARG A 23 5.57 -0.55 -18.32
CA ARG A 23 5.43 0.88 -18.03
C ARG A 23 4.98 1.65 -19.26
N GLU A 24 5.63 1.45 -20.40
CA GLU A 24 5.29 2.09 -21.68
C GLU A 24 3.85 1.76 -22.09
N ARG A 25 3.40 0.53 -21.87
CA ARG A 25 2.04 0.10 -22.17
C ARG A 25 1.02 0.70 -21.21
N LEU A 26 1.35 0.84 -19.93
CA LEU A 26 0.53 1.52 -18.93
C LEU A 26 0.46 3.04 -19.18
N GLU A 27 1.55 3.64 -19.65
CA GLU A 27 1.62 5.07 -20.00
C GLU A 27 0.95 5.37 -21.34
N ALA A 28 1.00 4.44 -22.32
CA ALA A 28 0.36 4.56 -23.63
C ALA A 28 -1.14 4.22 -23.60
N GLY A 29 -1.60 3.43 -22.63
CA GLY A 29 -2.96 2.95 -22.52
C GLY A 29 -3.86 3.90 -21.75
N PHE A 30 -4.08 5.10 -22.25
CA PHE A 30 -5.15 5.96 -21.77
C PHE A 30 -6.51 5.24 -21.98
N GLY A 31 -6.99 4.53 -20.96
CA GLY A 31 -8.33 3.96 -20.92
C GLY A 31 -8.45 2.45 -20.74
N GLU A 32 -7.42 1.64 -20.96
CA GLU A 32 -7.45 0.22 -20.64
C GLU A 32 -6.80 -0.06 -19.29
N ARG A 33 -7.58 -0.70 -18.41
CA ARG A 33 -7.04 -1.23 -17.14
C ARG A 33 -5.92 -2.21 -17.44
N PRO A 34 -4.80 -2.18 -16.68
CA PRO A 34 -3.85 -3.27 -16.72
C PRO A 34 -4.59 -4.57 -16.40
N ASP A 35 -4.39 -5.60 -17.20
CA ASP A 35 -4.95 -6.91 -16.92
C ASP A 35 -4.32 -7.49 -15.63
N GLY A 36 -5.01 -8.44 -15.00
CA GLY A 36 -4.54 -9.05 -13.76
C GLY A 36 -3.17 -9.69 -13.89
N ASP A 37 -2.81 -10.17 -15.09
CA ASP A 37 -1.51 -10.79 -15.37
C ASP A 37 -0.38 -9.75 -15.38
N ALA A 38 -0.61 -8.56 -15.92
CA ALA A 38 0.37 -7.47 -15.90
C ALA A 38 0.63 -6.97 -14.47
N ILE A 39 -0.42 -6.89 -13.66
CA ILE A 39 -0.33 -6.51 -12.25
C ILE A 39 0.46 -7.57 -11.46
N ALA A 40 0.13 -8.85 -11.63
CA ALA A 40 0.83 -9.95 -10.96
C ALA A 40 2.30 -10.04 -11.39
N LEU A 41 2.60 -9.84 -12.68
CA LEU A 41 3.96 -9.82 -13.18
C LEU A 41 4.79 -8.68 -12.60
N ARG A 42 4.23 -7.48 -12.53
CA ARG A 42 4.86 -6.35 -11.86
C ARG A 42 5.16 -6.66 -10.40
N GLY A 43 4.21 -7.23 -9.67
CA GLY A 43 4.40 -7.62 -8.27
C GLY A 43 5.54 -8.62 -8.08
N ARG A 44 5.65 -9.61 -8.96
CA ARG A 44 6.75 -10.60 -8.91
C ARG A 44 8.11 -9.96 -9.17
N LEU A 45 8.20 -9.03 -10.11
CA LEU A 45 9.43 -8.29 -10.38
C LEU A 45 9.84 -7.38 -9.20
N GLU A 46 8.86 -6.75 -8.55
CA GLU A 46 9.09 -5.98 -7.33
C GLU A 46 9.62 -6.89 -6.19
N ALA A 47 9.09 -8.12 -6.07
CA ALA A 47 9.51 -9.09 -5.07
C ALA A 47 10.88 -9.72 -5.33
N GLU A 48 11.32 -9.81 -6.58
CA GLU A 48 12.69 -10.25 -6.91
C GLU A 48 13.74 -9.20 -6.49
N ALA A 49 13.36 -7.93 -6.54
CA ALA A 49 14.22 -6.81 -6.16
C ALA A 49 14.18 -6.47 -4.66
N ALA A 50 13.23 -7.01 -3.91
CA ALA A 50 13.00 -6.65 -2.52
C ALA A 50 12.48 -7.82 -1.69
N GLN A 51 12.91 -7.93 -0.44
CA GLN A 51 12.34 -8.89 0.49
C GLN A 51 10.89 -8.53 0.81
N VAL A 52 9.97 -9.48 0.64
CA VAL A 52 8.56 -9.32 1.03
C VAL A 52 8.31 -10.06 2.34
N VAL A 53 7.86 -9.32 3.36
CA VAL A 53 7.43 -9.89 4.64
C VAL A 53 5.93 -9.75 4.80
N VAL A 54 5.30 -10.72 5.46
CA VAL A 54 3.84 -10.76 5.62
C VAL A 54 3.44 -10.97 7.07
N ARG A 55 2.33 -10.33 7.47
CA ARG A 55 1.70 -10.55 8.77
C ARG A 55 0.18 -10.57 8.65
N GLY A 56 -0.40 -11.73 8.93
CA GLY A 56 -1.83 -12.01 8.86
C GLY A 56 -2.18 -12.98 7.73
N ALA A 57 -3.34 -13.61 7.83
CA ALA A 57 -3.76 -14.65 6.90
C ALA A 57 -4.14 -14.07 5.53
N ALA A 58 -4.90 -12.98 5.51
CA ALA A 58 -5.28 -12.31 4.26
C ALA A 58 -4.04 -11.74 3.57
N ALA A 59 -3.13 -11.08 4.32
CA ALA A 59 -1.87 -10.58 3.80
C ALA A 59 -1.02 -11.68 3.17
N ALA A 60 -0.95 -12.86 3.79
CA ALA A 60 -0.16 -13.98 3.27
C ALA A 60 -0.71 -14.49 1.93
N ILE A 61 -2.03 -14.65 1.81
CA ILE A 61 -2.69 -15.11 0.59
C ILE A 61 -2.53 -14.08 -0.53
N LEU A 62 -2.89 -12.83 -0.24
CA LEU A 62 -2.84 -11.74 -1.22
C LEU A 62 -1.41 -11.40 -1.66
N ALA A 63 -0.45 -11.47 -0.72
CA ALA A 63 0.96 -11.28 -1.06
C ALA A 63 1.51 -12.43 -1.91
N ALA A 64 1.10 -13.68 -1.65
CA ALA A 64 1.52 -14.82 -2.47
C ALA A 64 0.97 -14.73 -3.90
N ASP A 65 -0.27 -14.28 -4.03
CA ASP A 65 -0.89 -14.02 -5.34
C ASP A 65 -0.14 -12.91 -6.10
N ARG A 66 0.09 -11.77 -5.45
CA ARG A 66 0.68 -10.57 -6.03
C ARG A 66 2.19 -10.67 -6.26
N TYR A 67 2.94 -11.18 -5.27
CA TYR A 67 4.40 -11.18 -5.22
C TYR A 67 5.04 -12.56 -5.41
N GLY A 68 4.22 -13.61 -5.50
CA GLY A 68 4.69 -14.99 -5.57
C GLY A 68 4.95 -15.61 -4.19
N LEU A 69 5.37 -16.87 -4.19
CA LEU A 69 5.47 -17.68 -2.99
C LEU A 69 6.68 -17.38 -2.09
N LYS A 70 7.61 -16.52 -2.51
CA LYS A 70 8.81 -16.15 -1.73
C LYS A 70 8.52 -15.06 -0.71
N VAL A 71 7.43 -15.20 0.05
CA VAL A 71 7.07 -14.28 1.12
C VAL A 71 7.46 -14.86 2.48
N ARG A 72 7.98 -14.04 3.38
CA ARG A 72 8.41 -14.45 4.71
C ARG A 72 7.42 -13.97 5.76
N ALA A 73 6.83 -14.89 6.51
CA ALA A 73 5.98 -14.53 7.64
C ALA A 73 6.79 -13.92 8.79
N VAL A 74 6.22 -12.93 9.46
CA VAL A 74 6.78 -12.28 10.65
C VAL A 74 5.78 -12.30 11.80
N GLU A 75 6.28 -12.24 13.04
CA GLU A 75 5.45 -12.41 14.24
C GLU A 75 4.53 -11.21 14.49
N ASP A 76 5.01 -10.01 14.25
CA ASP A 76 4.27 -8.78 14.52
C ASP A 76 4.63 -7.64 13.55
N ALA A 77 3.99 -6.51 13.73
CA ALA A 77 4.20 -5.33 12.90
C ALA A 77 5.58 -4.69 13.13
N ASP A 78 6.17 -4.82 14.32
CA ASP A 78 7.50 -4.27 14.59
C ASP A 78 8.57 -5.04 13.83
N ALA A 79 8.47 -6.37 13.79
CA ALA A 79 9.34 -7.22 12.98
C ALA A 79 9.16 -6.92 11.48
N ALA A 80 7.92 -6.63 11.04
CA ALA A 80 7.66 -6.21 9.68
C ALA A 80 8.33 -4.86 9.35
N PHE A 81 8.17 -3.85 10.20
CA PHE A 81 8.78 -2.54 9.99
C PHE A 81 10.31 -2.58 10.05
N ALA A 82 10.89 -3.40 10.94
CA ALA A 82 12.33 -3.59 10.99
C ALA A 82 12.91 -4.17 9.68
N ALA A 83 12.17 -5.05 9.03
CA ALA A 83 12.57 -5.63 7.74
C ALA A 83 12.60 -4.59 6.59
N LEU A 84 11.90 -3.46 6.73
CA LEU A 84 11.87 -2.40 5.71
C LEU A 84 13.13 -1.54 5.69
N ALA A 85 13.94 -1.57 6.73
CA ALA A 85 15.19 -0.82 6.79
C ALA A 85 16.19 -1.22 5.69
N SER A 86 16.10 -2.45 5.17
CA SER A 86 16.90 -2.95 4.05
C SER A 86 16.26 -2.75 2.67
N GLY A 87 15.15 -2.02 2.57
CA GLY A 87 14.47 -1.72 1.31
C GLY A 87 13.43 -2.75 0.87
N GLY A 88 12.86 -3.52 1.80
CA GLY A 88 11.81 -4.51 1.55
C GLY A 88 10.39 -3.93 1.42
N LEU A 89 9.44 -4.86 1.30
CA LEU A 89 8.00 -4.63 1.35
C LEU A 89 7.41 -5.38 2.55
N ALA A 90 6.50 -4.75 3.28
CA ALA A 90 5.73 -5.42 4.32
C ALA A 90 4.24 -5.41 3.96
N VAL A 91 3.61 -6.57 3.94
CA VAL A 91 2.19 -6.73 3.68
C VAL A 91 1.50 -7.11 4.98
N LEU A 92 0.62 -6.25 5.47
CA LEU A 92 -0.02 -6.39 6.77
C LEU A 92 -1.55 -6.37 6.65
N ASP A 93 -2.23 -7.30 7.36
CA ASP A 93 -3.69 -7.33 7.42
C ASP A 93 -4.25 -6.02 7.98
N VAL A 94 -5.28 -5.49 7.32
CA VAL A 94 -6.06 -4.35 7.82
C VAL A 94 -6.81 -4.76 9.10
N ALA A 95 -7.39 -5.96 9.13
CA ALA A 95 -8.17 -6.48 10.25
C ALA A 95 -7.32 -7.05 11.41
N ALA A 96 -6.06 -6.61 11.55
CA ALA A 96 -5.18 -7.05 12.61
C ALA A 96 -5.76 -6.76 14.01
N ALA A 97 -5.53 -7.66 14.98
CA ALA A 97 -6.01 -7.50 16.35
C ALA A 97 -5.49 -6.23 17.04
N ARG A 98 -4.27 -5.80 16.70
CA ARG A 98 -3.68 -4.54 17.14
C ARG A 98 -3.56 -3.59 15.94
N PRO A 99 -4.03 -2.33 16.05
CA PRO A 99 -3.99 -1.35 14.95
C PRO A 99 -2.54 -0.90 14.71
N TRP A 100 -1.85 -1.57 13.81
CA TRP A 100 -0.48 -1.24 13.43
C TRP A 100 -0.39 0.05 12.61
N TRP A 101 -1.45 0.42 11.89
CA TRP A 101 -1.48 1.60 11.00
C TRP A 101 -1.25 2.91 11.74
N GLY A 102 -1.74 3.06 12.98
CA GLY A 102 -1.47 4.26 13.79
C GLY A 102 0.00 4.48 14.09
N ARG A 103 0.82 3.43 14.04
CA ARG A 103 2.28 3.54 14.26
C ARG A 103 3.00 4.22 13.10
N LEU A 104 2.40 4.22 11.90
CA LEU A 104 2.97 4.89 10.73
C LEU A 104 2.94 6.42 10.89
N LEU A 105 2.05 6.97 11.71
CA LEU A 105 2.04 8.41 12.02
C LEU A 105 3.33 8.87 12.71
N ALA A 106 3.96 7.98 13.48
CA ALA A 106 5.25 8.25 14.14
C ALA A 106 6.47 7.81 13.31
N ARG A 107 6.25 7.34 12.07
CA ARG A 107 7.29 6.80 11.18
C ARG A 107 7.17 7.39 9.77
N PRO A 108 7.47 8.69 9.60
CA PRO A 108 7.30 9.40 8.33
C PRO A 108 8.18 8.85 7.20
N GLU A 109 9.19 8.04 7.54
CA GLU A 109 10.03 7.31 6.59
C GLU A 109 9.31 6.11 5.94
N LEU A 110 8.23 5.61 6.55
CA LEU A 110 7.42 4.50 6.04
C LEU A 110 6.10 5.02 5.49
N SER A 111 5.63 4.40 4.42
CA SER A 111 4.38 4.78 3.77
C SER A 111 3.65 3.58 3.21
N VAL A 112 2.32 3.61 3.20
CA VAL A 112 1.52 2.70 2.40
C VAL A 112 1.75 3.04 0.93
N VAL A 113 2.07 2.03 0.12
CA VAL A 113 2.40 2.18 -1.30
C VAL A 113 1.52 1.32 -2.22
N ALA A 114 0.81 0.34 -1.65
CA ALA A 114 -0.18 -0.46 -2.36
C ALA A 114 -1.23 -0.98 -1.36
N ALA A 115 -2.38 -1.38 -1.88
CA ALA A 115 -3.47 -1.99 -1.15
C ALA A 115 -3.91 -3.28 -1.87
N LEU A 116 -4.19 -4.32 -1.13
CA LEU A 116 -4.55 -5.60 -1.69
C LEU A 116 -5.93 -6.07 -1.17
N PRO A 117 -6.81 -6.58 -2.05
CA PRO A 117 -6.68 -6.50 -3.51
C PRO A 117 -6.67 -5.05 -4.00
N ASP A 118 -6.00 -4.80 -5.13
CA ASP A 118 -5.87 -3.48 -5.74
C ASP A 118 -7.04 -3.12 -6.68
N ASP A 119 -8.09 -3.91 -6.70
CA ASP A 119 -9.33 -3.63 -7.42
C ASP A 119 -10.08 -2.44 -6.78
N ARG A 120 -10.56 -1.54 -7.64
CA ARG A 120 -11.39 -0.38 -7.26
C ARG A 120 -12.65 -0.77 -6.48
N ARG A 121 -13.26 -1.91 -6.81
CA ARG A 121 -14.53 -2.39 -6.22
C ARG A 121 -14.32 -3.14 -4.91
N ALA A 122 -13.11 -3.58 -4.64
CA ALA A 122 -12.80 -4.34 -3.45
C ALA A 122 -12.30 -3.43 -2.32
N GLN A 123 -12.78 -3.68 -1.11
CA GLN A 123 -12.18 -3.06 0.07
C GLN A 123 -10.81 -3.71 0.34
N PRO A 124 -9.78 -2.92 0.60
CA PRO A 124 -8.48 -3.44 0.98
C PRO A 124 -8.53 -4.34 2.22
N GLN A 125 -7.97 -5.52 2.10
CA GLN A 125 -7.82 -6.47 3.21
C GLN A 125 -6.41 -6.45 3.79
N ALA A 126 -5.43 -6.07 2.97
CA ALA A 126 -4.04 -5.89 3.38
C ALA A 126 -3.45 -4.63 2.76
N LEU A 127 -2.53 -3.98 3.47
CA LEU A 127 -1.79 -2.83 2.96
C LEU A 127 -0.31 -3.18 2.84
N VAL A 128 0.30 -2.66 1.80
CA VAL A 128 1.73 -2.82 1.51
C VAL A 128 2.47 -1.56 1.96
N ILE A 129 3.46 -1.74 2.82
CA ILE A 129 4.27 -0.68 3.39
C ILE A 129 5.68 -0.75 2.80
N SER A 130 6.27 0.40 2.53
CA SER A 130 7.65 0.55 2.08
C SER A 130 8.28 1.82 2.64
N ALA A 131 9.61 1.85 2.66
CA ALA A 131 10.37 3.09 2.87
C ALA A 131 10.41 3.97 1.60
N ARG A 132 9.97 3.46 0.45
CA ARG A 132 9.83 4.23 -0.79
C ARG A 132 8.45 4.88 -0.81
N LYS A 133 8.39 6.19 -1.01
CA LYS A 133 7.12 6.90 -1.22
C LYS A 133 6.64 6.69 -2.66
N SER A 134 5.35 6.40 -2.84
CA SER A 134 4.70 6.43 -4.15
C SER A 134 4.30 7.86 -4.51
N GLY A 135 4.41 8.22 -5.78
CA GLY A 135 3.80 9.44 -6.32
C GLY A 135 2.38 9.20 -6.80
N PRO A 136 1.65 10.26 -7.19
CA PRO A 136 0.31 10.15 -7.75
C PRO A 136 0.34 9.38 -9.07
N THR A 137 -0.65 8.50 -9.27
CA THR A 137 -0.80 7.69 -10.50
C THR A 137 -1.97 8.13 -11.37
N GLY A 138 -2.82 9.06 -10.85
CA GLY A 138 -4.04 9.54 -11.49
C GLY A 138 -5.30 8.89 -10.94
N GLU A 139 -5.25 7.62 -10.55
CA GLU A 139 -6.30 6.91 -9.85
C GLU A 139 -5.73 6.27 -8.58
N ASP A 140 -5.84 7.02 -7.50
CA ASP A 140 -5.25 6.65 -6.23
C ASP A 140 -6.30 6.57 -5.12
N ARG A 141 -5.94 5.86 -4.08
CA ARG A 141 -6.65 5.80 -2.80
C ARG A 141 -5.66 6.11 -1.69
N SER A 142 -5.90 7.15 -0.92
CA SER A 142 -5.08 7.49 0.24
C SER A 142 -5.63 6.86 1.51
N PHE A 143 -4.77 6.66 2.50
CA PHE A 143 -5.12 6.07 3.79
C PHE A 143 -4.91 7.09 4.89
N TRP A 144 -5.97 7.38 5.63
CA TRP A 144 -5.97 8.35 6.71
C TRP A 144 -6.38 7.70 8.03
N VAL A 145 -5.63 7.97 9.08
CA VAL A 145 -5.84 7.46 10.43
C VAL A 145 -6.30 8.58 11.34
N THR A 146 -7.20 8.28 12.27
CA THR A 146 -7.62 9.21 13.33
C THR A 146 -7.98 8.48 14.62
N ASP A 147 -7.81 9.15 15.76
CA ASP A 147 -8.30 8.74 17.08
C ASP A 147 -9.65 9.39 17.45
N ALA A 148 -10.31 10.06 16.51
CA ALA A 148 -11.59 10.72 16.75
C ALA A 148 -12.63 9.74 17.30
N ALA A 149 -13.19 10.07 18.47
CA ALA A 149 -14.24 9.28 19.11
C ALA A 149 -15.63 9.45 18.45
N TRP A 150 -15.74 10.29 17.43
CA TRP A 150 -16.97 10.54 16.71
C TRP A 150 -17.45 9.31 15.95
N PRO A 151 -18.77 9.17 15.68
CA PRO A 151 -19.29 8.17 14.74
C PRO A 151 -18.65 8.33 13.36
N ASP A 152 -18.45 7.22 12.65
CA ASP A 152 -17.82 7.23 11.32
C ASP A 152 -18.58 8.11 10.32
N SER A 153 -19.92 8.10 10.38
CA SER A 153 -20.76 8.97 9.54
C SER A 153 -20.46 10.46 9.71
N ARG A 154 -20.23 10.90 10.95
CA ARG A 154 -19.88 12.30 11.23
C ARG A 154 -18.48 12.65 10.75
N ILE A 155 -17.53 11.72 10.86
CA ILE A 155 -16.17 11.91 10.34
C ILE A 155 -16.23 12.04 8.81
N VAL A 156 -16.94 11.14 8.14
CA VAL A 156 -17.14 11.15 6.68
C VAL A 156 -17.80 12.46 6.23
N GLU A 157 -18.84 12.91 6.93
CA GLU A 157 -19.51 14.17 6.63
C GLU A 157 -18.55 15.36 6.74
N THR A 158 -17.76 15.44 7.81
CA THR A 158 -16.79 16.51 8.01
C THR A 158 -15.72 16.54 6.93
N LEU A 159 -15.19 15.37 6.55
CA LEU A 159 -14.22 15.25 5.45
C LEU A 159 -14.85 15.60 4.11
N SER A 160 -16.11 15.22 3.88
CA SER A 160 -16.85 15.57 2.67
C SER A 160 -17.06 17.08 2.53
N GLN A 161 -17.35 17.78 3.64
CA GLN A 161 -17.47 19.26 3.67
C GLN A 161 -16.12 19.93 3.34
N ALA A 162 -15.00 19.28 3.66
CA ALA A 162 -13.67 19.73 3.27
C ALA A 162 -13.27 19.32 1.83
N GLY A 163 -14.17 18.65 1.08
CA GLY A 163 -13.90 18.19 -0.29
C GLY A 163 -13.10 16.88 -0.37
N LEU A 164 -13.16 16.06 0.68
CA LEU A 164 -12.52 14.74 0.73
C LEU A 164 -13.59 13.64 0.81
N ALA A 165 -13.72 12.83 -0.24
CA ALA A 165 -14.56 11.65 -0.19
C ALA A 165 -13.86 10.56 0.62
N ALA A 166 -14.46 10.16 1.75
CA ALA A 166 -13.90 9.23 2.71
C ALA A 166 -14.81 8.02 2.94
N GLU A 167 -14.23 6.84 3.12
CA GLU A 167 -14.93 5.63 3.49
C GLU A 167 -14.22 4.95 4.68
N PRO A 168 -14.98 4.46 5.69
CA PRO A 168 -14.38 3.75 6.81
C PRO A 168 -13.84 2.40 6.33
N LEU A 169 -12.60 2.07 6.72
CA LEU A 169 -11.95 0.80 6.36
C LEU A 169 -11.80 -0.12 7.58
N ALA A 170 -11.36 0.41 8.72
CA ALA A 170 -11.20 -0.35 9.94
C ALA A 170 -11.26 0.54 11.20
N ALA A 171 -11.68 -0.07 12.33
CA ALA A 171 -11.64 0.59 13.64
C ALA A 171 -11.16 -0.41 14.69
N ARG A 172 -10.09 -0.06 15.43
CA ARG A 172 -9.51 -0.92 16.49
C ARG A 172 -8.75 -0.05 17.50
N GLY A 173 -8.85 -0.42 18.78
CA GLY A 173 -8.02 0.16 19.83
C GLY A 173 -8.10 1.69 19.95
N GLY A 174 -9.29 2.27 19.70
CA GLY A 174 -9.48 3.71 19.70
C GLY A 174 -9.01 4.45 18.44
N LEU A 175 -8.40 3.74 17.50
CA LEU A 175 -8.00 4.29 16.20
C LEU A 175 -8.97 3.85 15.10
N LYS A 176 -9.14 4.71 14.11
CA LYS A 176 -9.92 4.46 12.91
C LYS A 176 -9.06 4.70 11.68
N LEU A 177 -9.26 3.86 10.69
CA LEU A 177 -8.61 3.94 9.39
C LEU A 177 -9.67 4.20 8.34
N PHE A 178 -9.46 5.21 7.52
CA PHE A 178 -10.32 5.57 6.39
C PHE A 178 -9.54 5.50 5.09
N THR A 179 -10.24 5.22 4.01
CA THR A 179 -9.76 5.50 2.67
C THR A 179 -10.26 6.86 2.24
N LEU A 180 -9.41 7.63 1.57
CA LEU A 180 -9.75 8.89 0.92
C LEU A 180 -9.59 8.71 -0.59
N ALA A 181 -10.56 9.19 -1.38
CA ALA A 181 -10.46 9.15 -2.83
C ALA A 181 -9.36 10.10 -3.33
N GLY A 182 -8.54 9.60 -4.24
CA GLY A 182 -7.43 10.33 -4.83
C GLY A 182 -6.14 10.30 -4.01
N TYR A 183 -5.12 10.97 -4.54
CA TYR A 183 -3.83 11.14 -3.89
C TYR A 183 -3.86 12.34 -2.95
N VAL A 184 -3.92 12.08 -1.65
CA VAL A 184 -3.95 13.10 -0.58
C VAL A 184 -2.61 13.07 0.15
N GLN A 185 -1.95 14.21 0.25
CA GLN A 185 -0.67 14.36 0.95
C GLN A 185 -0.86 14.57 2.46
N ALA A 186 0.19 14.34 3.24
CA ALA A 186 0.13 14.51 4.68
C ALA A 186 -0.10 15.97 5.12
N ASP A 187 0.32 16.92 4.30
CA ASP A 187 0.20 18.36 4.48
C ASP A 187 -0.97 18.98 3.69
N ASP A 188 -1.91 18.18 3.23
CA ASP A 188 -3.08 18.66 2.50
C ASP A 188 -3.92 19.59 3.39
N GLY A 189 -4.10 20.82 2.95
CA GLY A 189 -4.81 21.86 3.70
C GLY A 189 -6.27 21.50 4.03
N ARG A 190 -6.88 20.57 3.30
CA ARG A 190 -8.23 20.08 3.58
C ARG A 190 -8.32 19.21 4.84
N LEU A 191 -7.18 18.75 5.36
CA LEU A 191 -7.09 17.93 6.57
C LEU A 191 -6.77 18.76 7.83
N ILE A 192 -6.61 20.07 7.71
CA ILE A 192 -6.18 20.94 8.82
C ILE A 192 -7.16 20.91 10.02
N ASP A 193 -8.47 20.82 9.70
CA ASP A 193 -9.55 20.74 10.70
C ASP A 193 -10.13 19.32 10.80
N ALA A 194 -9.41 18.31 10.31
CA ALA A 194 -9.85 16.93 10.37
C ALA A 194 -9.95 16.46 11.83
N PRO A 195 -10.98 15.67 12.17
CA PRO A 195 -11.25 15.31 13.56
C PRO A 195 -10.20 14.33 14.13
N GLY A 196 -9.86 14.54 15.40
CA GLY A 196 -8.93 13.74 16.18
C GLY A 196 -7.70 14.51 16.64
N ALA A 197 -7.18 14.16 17.81
CA ALA A 197 -5.94 14.71 18.32
C ALA A 197 -4.72 14.05 17.65
N LEU A 198 -4.85 12.77 17.33
CA LEU A 198 -3.89 11.99 16.56
C LEU A 198 -4.51 11.66 15.22
N SER A 199 -4.12 12.36 14.17
CA SER A 199 -4.60 12.08 12.83
C SER A 199 -3.54 12.36 11.76
N GLY A 200 -3.63 11.68 10.60
CA GLY A 200 -2.74 11.92 9.48
C GLY A 200 -2.85 10.88 8.38
N VAL A 201 -2.32 11.25 7.21
CA VAL A 201 -2.20 10.35 6.06
C VAL A 201 -0.98 9.45 6.24
N ILE A 202 -1.18 8.16 6.06
CA ILE A 202 -0.13 7.13 6.19
C ILE A 202 0.36 6.60 4.83
N GLY A 203 -0.12 7.16 3.74
CA GLY A 203 0.29 6.84 2.38
C GLY A 203 -0.87 6.71 1.42
N ALA A 204 -0.56 6.35 0.17
CA ALA A 204 -1.52 6.16 -0.90
C ALA A 204 -1.16 4.94 -1.76
N ALA A 205 -2.17 4.37 -2.40
CA ALA A 205 -2.04 3.22 -3.28
C ALA A 205 -2.76 3.49 -4.61
N PRO A 206 -2.20 3.05 -5.74
CA PRO A 206 -2.92 3.03 -7.00
C PRO A 206 -4.13 2.10 -6.92
N VAL A 207 -5.16 2.42 -7.71
CA VAL A 207 -6.38 1.62 -7.87
C VAL A 207 -6.49 1.21 -9.33
N PHE A 208 -6.78 -0.08 -9.58
CA PHE A 208 -6.85 -0.64 -10.92
C PHE A 208 -8.25 -1.17 -11.25
#